data_f6d64fc8b411d5a566007485a87e5cd1
#
_entry.id   f6d64fc8b411d5a566007485a87e5cd1
#
_cell.length_a   1.000
_cell.length_b   1.000
_cell.length_c   1.000
_cell.angle_alpha   90.00
_cell.angle_beta   90.00
_cell.angle_gamma   90.00
#
_symmetry.space_group_name_H-M   'P 1'
#
loop_
_entity.id
_entity.type
_entity.pdbx_description
1 polymer ?
#
loop_
_entity_poly.entity_id
_entity_poly.type
_entity_poly.pdbx_seq_one_letter_code
_entity_poly.pdbx_strand_id
1 'polypeptide(L)'
;MDKILNLHFPIARPPWTKLGRKLESMCRKAIYEFELLKDVKKLAIALSGGKDSLTLLYLLKAISGRGLPEFELYAIHVGGAFSCGAGVSERFLRGICQELKVPFLTCSSEQERENLECYSCSRKRRTLIFEAAKKVGATTVAFGHHRDDSVQTLLMNLLHKGEFAAMLPKIPMHDYGVTIIRPLIYVSEEEILEFAKMYGFTRVVCQCPVGQTSMRKRTKELIASLEKEFPNAQNNLSLASLRYGSKKAMN
;
A
#
# COMPACT_ATOMS: atom_id res chain seq x y z
N MET A 1 -33.97 20.65 -4.32
CA MET A 1 -34.17 19.37 -3.60
C MET A 1 -33.21 18.37 -4.21
N ASP A 2 -32.00 18.32 -3.65
CA ASP A 2 -30.97 17.39 -4.12
C ASP A 2 -31.38 15.97 -3.76
N LYS A 3 -31.53 15.14 -4.78
CA LYS A 3 -31.61 13.69 -4.59
C LYS A 3 -30.31 13.24 -3.94
N ILE A 4 -30.33 13.03 -2.63
CA ILE A 4 -29.29 12.30 -1.90
C ILE A 4 -29.31 10.88 -2.49
N LEU A 5 -28.48 10.65 -3.50
CA LEU A 5 -28.11 9.29 -3.90
C LEU A 5 -27.51 8.64 -2.65
N ASN A 6 -28.21 7.68 -2.08
CA ASN A 6 -27.67 6.79 -1.04
C ASN A 6 -26.51 6.00 -1.67
N LEU A 7 -25.33 6.62 -1.72
CA LEU A 7 -24.11 5.98 -2.16
C LEU A 7 -23.73 4.94 -1.09
N HIS A 8 -24.05 3.69 -1.38
CA HIS A 8 -23.60 2.59 -0.53
C HIS A 8 -22.11 2.36 -0.77
N PHE A 9 -21.27 2.75 0.20
CA PHE A 9 -19.82 2.56 0.10
C PHE A 9 -19.46 1.10 0.39
N PRO A 10 -18.57 0.48 -0.39
CA PRO A 10 -18.12 -0.88 -0.16
C PRO A 10 -17.19 -0.93 1.06
N ILE A 11 -17.75 -1.20 2.23
CA ILE A 11 -17.02 -1.25 3.50
C ILE A 11 -16.75 -2.70 3.89
N ALA A 12 -15.47 -3.05 4.05
CA ALA A 12 -15.08 -4.31 4.64
C ALA A 12 -14.80 -4.13 6.15
N ARG A 13 -15.48 -4.93 6.97
CA ARG A 13 -15.31 -4.94 8.43
C ARG A 13 -15.58 -6.31 9.03
N PRO A 14 -15.09 -6.62 10.24
CA PRO A 14 -15.47 -7.83 10.95
C PRO A 14 -16.99 -7.91 11.20
N PRO A 15 -17.55 -9.16 11.31
CA PRO A 15 -16.83 -10.43 11.28
C PRO A 15 -16.33 -10.81 9.89
N TRP A 16 -15.05 -11.20 9.82
CA TRP A 16 -14.42 -11.54 8.55
C TRP A 16 -14.87 -12.89 7.98
N THR A 17 -14.90 -12.99 6.66
CA THR A 17 -14.87 -14.27 5.94
C THR A 17 -13.59 -15.05 6.24
N LYS A 18 -13.49 -16.30 5.77
CA LYS A 18 -12.27 -17.12 5.91
C LYS A 18 -11.04 -16.39 5.33
N LEU A 19 -11.20 -15.78 4.14
CA LEU A 19 -10.14 -15.00 3.50
C LEU A 19 -9.78 -13.76 4.31
N GLY A 20 -10.77 -12.99 4.77
CA GLY A 20 -10.52 -11.80 5.59
C GLY A 20 -9.75 -12.11 6.88
N ARG A 21 -10.09 -13.24 7.56
CA ARG A 21 -9.32 -13.71 8.72
C ARG A 21 -7.88 -14.06 8.37
N LYS A 22 -7.66 -14.71 7.20
CA LYS A 22 -6.31 -15.02 6.72
C LYS A 22 -5.50 -13.73 6.48
N LEU A 23 -6.08 -12.74 5.79
CA LEU A 23 -5.42 -11.46 5.54
C LEU A 23 -5.11 -10.71 6.84
N GLU A 24 -6.04 -10.65 7.79
CA GLU A 24 -5.80 -10.05 9.10
C GLU A 24 -4.66 -10.77 9.84
N SER A 25 -4.63 -12.11 9.82
CA SER A 25 -3.57 -12.91 10.44
C SER A 25 -2.20 -12.61 9.85
N MET A 26 -2.10 -12.54 8.51
CA MET A 26 -0.85 -12.21 7.82
C MET A 26 -0.39 -10.78 8.09
N CYS A 27 -1.33 -9.83 8.15
CA CYS A 27 -1.07 -8.45 8.52
C CYS A 27 -0.55 -8.36 9.96
N ARG A 28 -1.18 -9.04 10.92
CA ARG A 28 -0.72 -9.13 12.30
C ARG A 28 0.66 -9.76 12.42
N LYS A 29 0.90 -10.86 11.68
CA LYS A 29 2.23 -11.49 11.64
C LYS A 29 3.30 -10.48 11.26
N ALA A 30 3.11 -9.70 10.19
CA ALA A 30 4.07 -8.67 9.79
C ALA A 30 4.26 -7.59 10.86
N ILE A 31 3.15 -7.16 11.49
CA ILE A 31 3.19 -6.13 12.55
C ILE A 31 4.02 -6.60 13.75
N TYR A 32 3.82 -7.84 14.20
CA TYR A 32 4.56 -8.38 15.35
C TYR A 32 6.01 -8.71 14.99
N GLU A 33 6.25 -9.40 13.89
CA GLU A 33 7.58 -9.89 13.50
C GLU A 33 8.57 -8.74 13.23
N PHE A 34 8.08 -7.64 12.64
CA PHE A 34 8.91 -6.49 12.30
C PHE A 34 8.70 -5.28 13.22
N GLU A 35 7.98 -5.46 14.33
CA GLU A 35 7.65 -4.37 15.27
C GLU A 35 7.15 -3.10 14.57
N LEU A 36 6.22 -3.27 13.59
CA LEU A 36 5.81 -2.17 12.71
C LEU A 36 5.07 -1.05 13.44
N LEU A 37 4.35 -1.39 14.51
CA LEU A 37 3.53 -0.46 15.29
C LEU A 37 4.06 -0.25 16.72
N LYS A 38 5.34 -0.59 16.97
CA LYS A 38 5.97 -0.31 18.26
C LYS A 38 5.98 1.18 18.50
N ASP A 39 5.44 1.61 19.65
CA ASP A 39 5.33 3.00 20.10
C ASP A 39 4.54 3.94 19.18
N VAL A 40 3.76 3.38 18.24
CA VAL A 40 2.95 4.17 17.30
C VAL A 40 1.61 4.51 17.92
N LYS A 41 1.39 5.79 18.21
CA LYS A 41 0.10 6.34 18.67
C LYS A 41 -0.74 6.91 17.52
N LYS A 42 -0.09 7.45 16.50
CA LYS A 42 -0.73 8.02 15.30
C LYS A 42 -0.12 7.39 14.06
N LEU A 43 -0.98 6.82 13.22
CA LEU A 43 -0.58 6.12 12.00
C LEU A 43 -1.23 6.77 10.78
N ALA A 44 -0.43 7.20 9.82
CA ALA A 44 -0.94 7.64 8.53
C ALA A 44 -0.99 6.46 7.54
N ILE A 45 -1.99 6.43 6.68
CA ILE A 45 -2.09 5.51 5.54
C ILE A 45 -2.00 6.30 4.24
N ALA A 46 -1.11 5.89 3.34
CA ALA A 46 -1.09 6.36 1.95
C ALA A 46 -2.25 5.73 1.18
N LEU A 47 -3.37 6.47 1.05
CA LEU A 47 -4.60 5.99 0.45
C LEU A 47 -4.68 6.40 -1.03
N SER A 48 -4.27 5.52 -1.94
CA SER A 48 -4.37 5.76 -3.38
C SER A 48 -5.77 5.52 -3.94
N GLY A 49 -6.63 4.80 -3.22
CA GLY A 49 -7.94 4.34 -3.67
C GLY A 49 -7.90 3.02 -4.44
N GLY A 50 -6.72 2.47 -4.71
CA GLY A 50 -6.57 1.12 -5.25
C GLY A 50 -6.89 0.04 -4.21
N LYS A 51 -7.18 -1.17 -4.70
CA LYS A 51 -7.54 -2.34 -3.89
C LYS A 51 -6.58 -2.59 -2.71
N ASP A 52 -5.27 -2.38 -2.92
CA ASP A 52 -4.24 -2.66 -1.93
C ASP A 52 -4.29 -1.67 -0.75
N SER A 53 -4.42 -0.38 -1.06
CA SER A 53 -4.53 0.68 -0.05
C SER A 53 -5.85 0.65 0.72
N LEU A 54 -6.96 0.27 0.07
CA LEU A 54 -8.25 0.07 0.72
C LEU A 54 -8.25 -1.17 1.61
N THR A 55 -7.68 -2.28 1.14
CA THR A 55 -7.50 -3.49 1.96
C THR A 55 -6.69 -3.17 3.22
N LEU A 56 -5.58 -2.44 3.07
CA LEU A 56 -4.77 -2.00 4.20
C LEU A 56 -5.57 -1.14 5.19
N LEU A 57 -6.35 -0.18 4.69
CA LEU A 57 -7.20 0.69 5.52
C LEU A 57 -8.19 -0.13 6.35
N TYR A 58 -8.90 -1.07 5.73
CA TYR A 58 -9.89 -1.89 6.42
C TYR A 58 -9.27 -2.81 7.47
N LEU A 59 -8.15 -3.46 7.14
CA LEU A 59 -7.46 -4.32 8.09
C LEU A 59 -6.90 -3.53 9.27
N LEU A 60 -6.20 -2.42 9.04
CA LEU A 60 -5.63 -1.60 10.11
C LEU A 60 -6.73 -1.02 11.01
N LYS A 61 -7.85 -0.55 10.44
CA LYS A 61 -8.99 -0.09 11.23
C LYS A 61 -9.60 -1.19 12.08
N ALA A 62 -9.67 -2.41 11.54
CA ALA A 62 -10.22 -3.54 12.27
C ALA A 62 -9.35 -4.07 13.40
N ILE A 63 -8.02 -3.95 13.30
CA ILE A 63 -7.08 -4.49 14.30
C ILE A 63 -6.72 -3.50 15.41
N SER A 64 -6.91 -2.19 15.21
CA SER A 64 -6.66 -1.17 16.23
C SER A 64 -7.51 -1.44 17.47
N GLY A 65 -6.90 -1.49 18.65
CA GLY A 65 -7.56 -1.83 19.91
C GLY A 65 -8.01 -3.30 20.03
N ARG A 66 -7.70 -4.17 19.07
CA ARG A 66 -8.06 -5.60 19.09
C ARG A 66 -6.81 -6.48 19.14
N GLY A 67 -6.28 -6.68 20.32
CA GLY A 67 -5.03 -7.43 20.55
C GLY A 67 -3.76 -6.69 20.12
N LEU A 68 -3.90 -5.43 19.76
CA LEU A 68 -2.84 -4.44 19.57
C LEU A 68 -3.25 -3.16 20.33
N PRO A 69 -2.29 -2.33 20.73
CA PRO A 69 -2.61 -1.00 21.27
C PRO A 69 -3.49 -0.22 20.30
N GLU A 70 -4.37 0.61 20.85
CA GLU A 70 -5.16 1.53 20.04
C GLU A 70 -4.24 2.62 19.46
N PHE A 71 -4.45 2.94 18.19
CA PHE A 71 -3.77 4.02 17.50
C PHE A 71 -4.76 4.84 16.68
N GLU A 72 -4.54 6.13 16.60
CA GLU A 72 -5.29 7.02 15.72
C GLU A 72 -4.85 6.80 14.27
N LEU A 73 -5.83 6.57 13.39
CA LEU A 73 -5.58 6.31 11.97
C LEU A 73 -5.95 7.53 11.14
N TYR A 74 -5.07 7.98 10.25
CA TYR A 74 -5.27 9.08 9.33
C TYR A 74 -5.10 8.61 7.89
N ALA A 75 -6.07 8.83 7.02
CA ALA A 75 -5.98 8.50 5.61
C ALA A 75 -5.52 9.71 4.79
N ILE A 76 -4.41 9.58 4.06
CA ILE A 76 -3.83 10.64 3.25
C ILE A 76 -3.91 10.26 1.78
N HIS A 77 -4.60 11.07 0.99
CA HIS A 77 -4.72 10.93 -0.45
C HIS A 77 -3.96 12.04 -1.18
N VAL A 78 -3.19 11.67 -2.21
CA VAL A 78 -2.59 12.64 -3.11
C VAL A 78 -3.33 12.57 -4.44
N GLY A 79 -4.13 13.59 -4.71
CA GLY A 79 -4.83 13.79 -5.97
C GLY A 79 -3.92 14.41 -7.05
N GLY A 80 -4.43 14.51 -8.26
CA GLY A 80 -3.76 15.11 -9.42
C GLY A 80 -4.09 14.36 -10.71
N ALA A 81 -4.09 15.06 -11.85
CA ALA A 81 -4.55 14.53 -13.13
C ALA A 81 -3.80 13.26 -13.61
N PHE A 82 -2.54 13.11 -13.20
CA PHE A 82 -1.68 11.98 -13.58
C PHE A 82 -1.22 11.14 -12.39
N SER A 83 -1.87 11.25 -11.25
CA SER A 83 -1.53 10.44 -10.07
C SER A 83 -2.01 8.99 -10.21
N CYS A 84 -1.31 8.03 -9.59
CA CYS A 84 -1.86 6.69 -9.38
C CYS A 84 -3.11 6.81 -8.53
N GLY A 85 -4.28 6.55 -9.08
CA GLY A 85 -5.57 6.86 -8.46
C GLY A 85 -6.27 8.10 -9.03
N ALA A 86 -5.74 8.70 -10.12
CA ALA A 86 -6.40 9.82 -10.81
C ALA A 86 -7.85 9.53 -11.25
N GLY A 87 -8.22 8.26 -11.40
CA GLY A 87 -9.59 7.85 -11.71
C GLY A 87 -10.47 7.61 -10.47
N VAL A 88 -9.95 7.78 -9.25
CA VAL A 88 -10.74 7.62 -8.02
C VAL A 88 -11.28 8.97 -7.60
N SER A 89 -12.58 9.04 -7.47
CA SER A 89 -13.23 10.23 -6.92
C SER A 89 -12.81 10.44 -5.46
N GLU A 90 -12.25 11.61 -5.14
CA GLU A 90 -11.97 12.03 -3.77
C GLU A 90 -13.23 11.91 -2.89
N ARG A 91 -14.40 12.22 -3.45
CA ARG A 91 -15.70 12.07 -2.78
C ARG A 91 -15.95 10.62 -2.33
N PHE A 92 -15.57 9.64 -3.16
CA PHE A 92 -15.69 8.22 -2.84
C PHE A 92 -14.81 7.83 -1.67
N LEU A 93 -13.53 8.24 -1.69
CA LEU A 93 -12.58 7.95 -0.60
C LEU A 93 -12.99 8.65 0.70
N ARG A 94 -13.45 9.88 0.62
CA ARG A 94 -13.96 10.65 1.75
C ARG A 94 -15.15 9.96 2.39
N GLY A 95 -16.10 9.45 1.58
CA GLY A 95 -17.24 8.69 2.07
C GLY A 95 -16.83 7.41 2.81
N ILE A 96 -15.90 6.62 2.25
CA ILE A 96 -15.36 5.43 2.94
C ILE A 96 -14.73 5.82 4.27
N CYS A 97 -13.91 6.87 4.30
CA CYS A 97 -13.24 7.30 5.52
C CYS A 97 -14.24 7.83 6.58
N GLN A 98 -15.31 8.51 6.17
CA GLN A 98 -16.40 8.94 7.06
C GLN A 98 -17.10 7.75 7.70
N GLU A 99 -17.47 6.73 6.91
CA GLU A 99 -18.10 5.49 7.41
C GLU A 99 -17.20 4.73 8.40
N LEU A 100 -15.89 4.79 8.22
CA LEU A 100 -14.90 4.17 9.10
C LEU A 100 -14.52 5.05 10.29
N LYS A 101 -15.00 6.29 10.33
CA LYS A 101 -14.57 7.31 11.31
C LYS A 101 -13.04 7.47 11.31
N VAL A 102 -12.46 7.63 10.10
CA VAL A 102 -11.03 7.87 9.88
C VAL A 102 -10.88 9.28 9.29
N PRO A 103 -10.14 10.19 9.92
CA PRO A 103 -9.82 11.49 9.33
C PRO A 103 -9.15 11.35 7.97
N PHE A 104 -9.65 12.11 6.99
CA PHE A 104 -9.22 12.07 5.61
C PHE A 104 -8.58 13.39 5.18
N LEU A 105 -7.33 13.33 4.77
CA LEU A 105 -6.55 14.46 4.28
C LEU A 105 -6.28 14.31 2.79
N THR A 106 -6.32 15.43 2.07
CA THR A 106 -5.97 15.47 0.64
C THR A 106 -4.84 16.44 0.39
N CYS A 107 -3.95 16.05 -0.52
CA CYS A 107 -2.91 16.89 -1.07
C CYS A 107 -3.03 16.89 -2.59
N SER A 108 -2.76 18.01 -3.23
CA SER A 108 -2.70 18.11 -4.69
C SER A 108 -1.25 17.95 -5.17
N SER A 109 -1.04 17.15 -6.19
CA SER A 109 0.21 17.08 -6.92
C SER A 109 0.00 17.67 -8.30
N GLU A 110 0.50 18.88 -8.51
CA GLU A 110 0.56 19.49 -9.84
C GLU A 110 1.73 18.85 -10.60
N GLN A 111 1.41 18.14 -11.67
CA GLN A 111 2.40 17.58 -12.60
C GLN A 111 1.98 17.89 -14.01
N GLU A 112 2.91 18.45 -14.78
CA GLU A 112 2.75 18.69 -16.21
C GLU A 112 2.98 17.40 -17.00
N ARG A 113 2.24 17.25 -18.10
CA ARG A 113 2.23 16.04 -18.95
C ARG A 113 3.59 15.75 -19.59
N GLU A 114 4.40 16.80 -19.81
CA GLU A 114 5.67 16.71 -20.54
C GLU A 114 6.83 16.13 -19.72
N ASN A 115 6.72 16.11 -18.38
CA ASN A 115 7.78 15.67 -17.45
C ASN A 115 7.38 14.43 -16.63
N LEU A 116 6.54 13.54 -17.18
CA LEU A 116 6.05 12.35 -16.48
C LEU A 116 7.09 11.23 -16.45
N GLU A 117 7.93 11.24 -15.44
CA GLU A 117 8.74 10.08 -15.05
C GLU A 117 8.09 9.37 -13.84
N CYS A 118 7.87 8.06 -13.94
CA CYS A 118 7.30 7.27 -12.83
C CYS A 118 8.07 7.40 -11.51
N TYR A 119 9.38 7.55 -11.58
CA TYR A 119 10.23 7.65 -10.39
C TYR A 119 10.10 9.00 -9.70
N SER A 120 10.21 10.10 -10.43
CA SER A 120 10.08 11.47 -9.90
C SER A 120 8.66 11.73 -9.37
N CYS A 121 7.64 11.26 -10.09
CA CYS A 121 6.25 11.28 -9.67
C CYS A 121 6.05 10.56 -8.33
N SER A 122 6.57 9.35 -8.21
CA SER A 122 6.48 8.56 -6.99
C SER A 122 7.18 9.22 -5.80
N ARG A 123 8.32 9.88 -6.02
CA ARG A 123 9.05 10.62 -4.98
C ARG A 123 8.26 11.84 -4.50
N LYS A 124 7.81 12.71 -5.42
CA LYS A 124 6.99 13.90 -5.08
C LYS A 124 5.77 13.51 -4.24
N ARG A 125 5.05 12.48 -4.66
CA ARG A 125 3.87 12.01 -3.94
C ARG A 125 4.20 11.52 -2.53
N ARG A 126 5.31 10.78 -2.35
CA ARG A 126 5.76 10.35 -1.02
C ARG A 126 6.09 11.53 -0.12
N THR A 127 6.78 12.55 -0.63
CA THR A 127 7.07 13.77 0.13
C THR A 127 5.79 14.45 0.61
N LEU A 128 4.79 14.63 -0.27
CA LEU A 128 3.49 15.20 0.11
C LEU A 128 2.77 14.39 1.20
N ILE A 129 2.82 13.05 1.10
CA ILE A 129 2.24 12.17 2.13
C ILE A 129 2.98 12.34 3.46
N PHE A 130 4.31 12.40 3.45
CA PHE A 130 5.11 12.56 4.67
C PHE A 130 4.85 13.92 5.35
N GLU A 131 4.78 14.99 4.58
CA GLU A 131 4.43 16.32 5.09
C GLU A 131 3.03 16.36 5.71
N ALA A 132 2.05 15.76 5.03
CA ALA A 132 0.69 15.68 5.55
C ALA A 132 0.60 14.81 6.82
N ALA A 133 1.36 13.70 6.87
CA ALA A 133 1.45 12.86 8.06
C ALA A 133 2.03 13.63 9.25
N LYS A 134 3.11 14.38 9.04
CA LYS A 134 3.71 15.21 10.10
C LYS A 134 2.77 16.31 10.61
N LYS A 135 1.97 16.92 9.74
CA LYS A 135 0.97 17.93 10.15
C LYS A 135 -0.06 17.41 11.15
N VAL A 136 -0.38 16.12 11.12
CA VAL A 136 -1.28 15.49 12.10
C VAL A 136 -0.52 14.80 13.26
N GLY A 137 0.79 14.93 13.29
CA GLY A 137 1.64 14.34 14.32
C GLY A 137 1.89 12.83 14.13
N ALA A 138 1.64 12.29 12.92
CA ALA A 138 1.95 10.90 12.59
C ALA A 138 3.37 10.80 12.02
N THR A 139 4.26 10.09 12.72
CA THR A 139 5.64 9.82 12.29
C THR A 139 5.80 8.47 11.61
N THR A 140 4.72 7.69 11.51
CA THR A 140 4.69 6.40 10.84
C THR A 140 3.65 6.42 9.73
N VAL A 141 4.04 5.95 8.52
CA VAL A 141 3.20 5.93 7.33
C VAL A 141 3.12 4.51 6.77
N ALA A 142 1.90 3.97 6.70
CA ALA A 142 1.63 2.66 6.15
C ALA A 142 1.34 2.74 4.65
N PHE A 143 2.01 1.89 3.87
CA PHE A 143 1.80 1.72 2.43
C PHE A 143 1.22 0.35 2.13
N GLY A 144 0.30 0.29 1.17
CA GLY A 144 -0.35 -0.94 0.72
C GLY A 144 0.51 -1.85 -0.17
N HIS A 145 1.84 -1.74 -0.10
CA HIS A 145 2.72 -2.65 -0.81
C HIS A 145 2.63 -4.05 -0.21
N HIS A 146 2.56 -5.05 -1.08
CA HIS A 146 2.33 -6.43 -0.73
C HIS A 146 3.49 -7.34 -1.18
N ARG A 147 3.36 -8.67 -0.94
CA ARG A 147 4.40 -9.66 -1.26
C ARG A 147 4.91 -9.55 -2.70
N ASP A 148 4.00 -9.46 -3.65
CA ASP A 148 4.34 -9.47 -5.07
C ASP A 148 5.08 -8.20 -5.51
N ASP A 149 4.79 -7.04 -4.91
CA ASP A 149 5.56 -5.81 -5.11
C ASP A 149 7.01 -5.97 -4.64
N SER A 150 7.21 -6.67 -3.52
CA SER A 150 8.53 -6.92 -2.96
C SER A 150 9.35 -7.82 -3.89
N VAL A 151 8.75 -8.92 -4.39
CA VAL A 151 9.40 -9.83 -5.34
C VAL A 151 9.72 -9.14 -6.67
N GLN A 152 8.78 -8.34 -7.21
CA GLN A 152 9.04 -7.52 -8.40
C GLN A 152 10.24 -6.58 -8.19
N THR A 153 10.30 -5.92 -7.03
CA THR A 153 11.40 -5.00 -6.70
C THR A 153 12.72 -5.74 -6.58
N LEU A 154 12.72 -6.91 -5.93
CA LEU A 154 13.90 -7.78 -5.83
C LEU A 154 14.45 -8.13 -7.21
N LEU A 155 13.60 -8.68 -8.10
CA LEU A 155 14.03 -9.09 -9.43
C LEU A 155 14.49 -7.92 -10.28
N MET A 156 13.80 -6.78 -10.22
CA MET A 156 14.25 -5.56 -10.91
C MET A 156 15.63 -5.12 -10.43
N ASN A 157 15.92 -5.13 -9.15
CA ASN A 157 17.21 -4.75 -8.62
C ASN A 157 18.30 -5.78 -8.96
N LEU A 158 18.00 -7.08 -8.85
CA LEU A 158 18.93 -8.15 -9.25
C LEU A 158 19.32 -8.07 -10.72
N LEU A 159 18.32 -7.92 -11.61
CA LEU A 159 18.54 -7.99 -13.06
C LEU A 159 19.12 -6.69 -13.65
N HIS A 160 18.82 -5.53 -13.06
CA HIS A 160 19.28 -4.25 -13.60
C HIS A 160 20.46 -3.66 -12.86
N LYS A 161 20.68 -4.05 -11.59
CA LYS A 161 21.72 -3.43 -10.75
C LYS A 161 22.69 -4.44 -10.13
N GLY A 162 22.39 -5.73 -10.24
CA GLY A 162 23.14 -6.76 -9.53
C GLY A 162 22.98 -6.68 -7.99
N GLU A 163 21.88 -6.07 -7.51
CA GLU A 163 21.63 -5.82 -6.10
C GLU A 163 20.57 -6.76 -5.54
N PHE A 164 20.89 -7.51 -4.49
CA PHE A 164 19.89 -8.25 -3.74
C PHE A 164 19.16 -7.28 -2.78
N ALA A 165 18.14 -6.60 -3.31
CA ALA A 165 17.42 -5.56 -2.59
C ALA A 165 15.92 -5.59 -2.91
N ALA A 166 15.12 -5.98 -1.93
CA ALA A 166 13.66 -5.99 -1.98
C ALA A 166 13.04 -4.82 -1.20
N MET A 167 11.72 -4.79 -1.12
CA MET A 167 11.02 -3.86 -0.24
C MET A 167 11.10 -4.37 1.21
N LEU A 168 11.69 -3.59 2.10
CA LEU A 168 11.71 -3.91 3.53
C LEU A 168 10.36 -3.63 4.18
N PRO A 169 9.95 -4.45 5.17
CA PRO A 169 8.71 -4.24 5.93
C PRO A 169 8.66 -2.90 6.69
N LYS A 170 9.81 -2.44 7.19
CA LYS A 170 9.98 -1.20 7.96
C LYS A 170 11.22 -0.46 7.48
N ILE A 171 11.09 0.84 7.20
CA ILE A 171 12.20 1.68 6.75
C ILE A 171 12.10 3.04 7.42
N PRO A 172 13.05 3.43 8.28
CA PRO A 172 13.17 4.81 8.74
C PRO A 172 13.64 5.70 7.58
N MET A 173 12.95 6.81 7.38
CA MET A 173 13.27 7.84 6.39
C MET A 173 13.80 9.05 7.15
N HIS A 174 15.07 9.03 7.52
CA HIS A 174 15.70 10.01 8.41
C HIS A 174 15.53 11.44 7.92
N ASP A 175 15.78 11.69 6.62
CA ASP A 175 15.66 13.04 6.01
C ASP A 175 14.24 13.62 6.12
N TYR A 176 13.22 12.77 6.25
CA TYR A 176 11.82 13.18 6.36
C TYR A 176 11.28 13.11 7.77
N GLY A 177 12.00 12.49 8.70
CA GLY A 177 11.55 12.26 10.08
C GLY A 177 10.32 11.35 10.17
N VAL A 178 10.16 10.40 9.25
CA VAL A 178 9.06 9.43 9.23
C VAL A 178 9.57 8.01 9.03
N THR A 179 8.79 7.03 9.47
CA THR A 179 9.04 5.61 9.20
C THR A 179 7.98 5.07 8.25
N ILE A 180 8.41 4.43 7.15
CA ILE A 180 7.52 3.68 6.26
C ILE A 180 7.32 2.28 6.82
N ILE A 181 6.07 1.80 6.81
CA ILE A 181 5.74 0.42 7.14
C ILE A 181 4.90 -0.24 6.04
N ARG A 182 5.03 -1.58 5.91
CA ARG A 182 4.31 -2.38 4.91
C ARG A 182 3.63 -3.59 5.55
N PRO A 183 2.47 -3.40 6.19
CA PRO A 183 1.79 -4.49 6.91
C PRO A 183 1.31 -5.63 6.00
N LEU A 184 1.15 -5.40 4.68
CA LEU A 184 0.71 -6.42 3.72
C LEU A 184 1.87 -7.22 3.09
N ILE A 185 3.09 -7.13 3.61
CA ILE A 185 4.30 -7.72 3.02
C ILE A 185 4.22 -9.25 2.82
N TYR A 186 3.38 -9.95 3.56
CA TYR A 186 3.13 -11.38 3.43
C TYR A 186 1.95 -11.74 2.52
N VAL A 187 1.09 -10.76 2.21
CA VAL A 187 -0.15 -10.96 1.45
C VAL A 187 0.13 -10.96 -0.05
N SER A 188 -0.48 -11.87 -0.81
CA SER A 188 -0.37 -11.89 -2.26
C SER A 188 -1.34 -10.90 -2.93
N GLU A 189 -1.00 -10.47 -4.16
CA GLU A 189 -1.89 -9.64 -4.97
C GLU A 189 -3.22 -10.33 -5.27
N GLU A 190 -3.17 -11.66 -5.50
CA GLU A 190 -4.35 -12.49 -5.77
C GLU A 190 -5.32 -12.48 -4.60
N GLU A 191 -4.83 -12.71 -3.37
CA GLU A 191 -5.64 -12.67 -2.15
C GLU A 191 -6.28 -11.30 -1.93
N ILE A 192 -5.54 -10.22 -2.19
CA ILE A 192 -6.09 -8.85 -2.11
C ILE A 192 -7.18 -8.63 -3.16
N LEU A 193 -6.96 -9.12 -4.39
CA LEU A 193 -7.94 -9.00 -5.47
C LEU A 193 -9.23 -9.78 -5.17
N GLU A 194 -9.11 -10.99 -4.64
CA GLU A 194 -10.25 -11.79 -4.22
C GLU A 194 -11.02 -11.11 -3.09
N PHE A 195 -10.32 -10.61 -2.08
CA PHE A 195 -10.91 -9.85 -0.99
C PHE A 195 -11.62 -8.59 -1.50
N ALA A 196 -10.99 -7.83 -2.41
CA ALA A 196 -11.58 -6.64 -2.99
C ALA A 196 -12.84 -6.95 -3.81
N LYS A 197 -12.86 -8.06 -4.57
CA LYS A 197 -14.05 -8.54 -5.29
C LYS A 197 -15.17 -8.90 -4.35
N MET A 198 -14.87 -9.61 -3.27
CA MET A 198 -15.85 -10.07 -2.28
C MET A 198 -16.57 -8.90 -1.59
N TYR A 199 -15.88 -7.79 -1.35
CA TYR A 199 -16.44 -6.60 -0.72
C TYR A 199 -16.80 -5.47 -1.70
N GLY A 200 -16.67 -5.70 -3.01
CA GLY A 200 -17.10 -4.76 -4.04
C GLY A 200 -16.20 -3.54 -4.23
N PHE A 201 -14.90 -3.65 -3.93
CA PHE A 201 -13.95 -2.53 -4.17
C PHE A 201 -13.78 -2.32 -5.66
N THR A 202 -13.91 -1.06 -6.08
CA THR A 202 -13.63 -0.69 -7.46
C THR A 202 -12.14 -0.84 -7.75
N ARG A 203 -11.81 -1.57 -8.80
CA ARG A 203 -10.43 -1.69 -9.29
C ARG A 203 -10.01 -0.37 -9.93
N VAL A 204 -9.11 0.35 -9.30
CA VAL A 204 -8.47 1.50 -9.90
C VAL A 204 -7.31 1.02 -10.77
N VAL A 205 -7.43 1.24 -12.06
CA VAL A 205 -6.34 0.99 -13.01
C VAL A 205 -5.56 2.30 -13.17
N CYS A 206 -4.23 2.21 -13.10
CA CYS A 206 -3.38 3.37 -13.40
C CYS A 206 -3.62 3.81 -14.86
N GLN A 207 -4.10 5.04 -15.04
CA GLN A 207 -4.34 5.63 -16.35
C GLN A 207 -3.10 6.33 -16.94
N CYS A 208 -1.99 6.33 -16.20
CA CYS A 208 -0.74 6.93 -16.65
C CYS A 208 -0.15 6.14 -17.84
N PRO A 209 0.11 6.76 -18.99
CA PRO A 209 0.65 6.08 -20.18
C PRO A 209 2.01 5.42 -19.90
N VAL A 210 2.85 6.01 -19.03
CA VAL A 210 4.16 5.48 -18.65
C VAL A 210 4.05 4.22 -17.79
N GLY A 211 2.97 4.05 -17.05
CA GLY A 211 2.75 2.86 -16.20
C GLY A 211 2.47 1.58 -17.00
N GLN A 212 1.93 1.71 -18.21
CA GLN A 212 1.52 0.56 -19.02
C GLN A 212 2.69 -0.15 -19.73
N THR A 213 3.79 0.54 -20.01
CA THR A 213 5.01 0.01 -20.65
C THR A 213 6.15 -0.20 -19.65
N SER A 214 5.85 -0.13 -18.36
CA SER A 214 6.87 -0.11 -17.30
C SER A 214 7.61 -1.44 -17.17
N MET A 215 8.87 -1.37 -16.73
CA MET A 215 9.68 -2.55 -16.36
C MET A 215 8.97 -3.45 -15.35
N ARG A 216 8.10 -2.90 -14.50
CA ARG A 216 7.27 -3.68 -13.57
C ARG A 216 6.36 -4.67 -14.28
N LYS A 217 5.75 -4.28 -15.42
CA LYS A 217 4.89 -5.19 -16.19
C LYS A 217 5.70 -6.36 -16.74
N ARG A 218 6.86 -6.09 -17.35
CA ARG A 218 7.78 -7.14 -17.85
C ARG A 218 8.25 -8.07 -16.72
N THR A 219 8.60 -7.50 -15.57
CA THR A 219 9.01 -8.31 -14.41
C THR A 219 7.86 -9.17 -13.90
N LYS A 220 6.62 -8.68 -13.93
CA LYS A 220 5.43 -9.47 -13.56
C LYS A 220 5.23 -10.66 -14.51
N GLU A 221 5.42 -10.47 -15.80
CA GLU A 221 5.35 -11.54 -16.82
C GLU A 221 6.47 -12.57 -16.59
N LEU A 222 7.69 -12.13 -16.29
CA LEU A 222 8.80 -13.01 -15.94
C LEU A 222 8.51 -13.84 -14.68
N ILE A 223 7.97 -13.21 -13.62
CA ILE A 223 7.57 -13.92 -12.39
C ILE A 223 6.53 -14.99 -12.70
N ALA A 224 5.54 -14.68 -13.55
CA ALA A 224 4.52 -15.65 -13.94
C ALA A 224 5.12 -16.84 -14.73
N SER A 225 6.17 -16.61 -15.53
CA SER A 225 6.89 -17.68 -16.21
C SER A 225 7.72 -18.51 -15.22
N LEU A 226 8.42 -17.87 -14.28
CA LEU A 226 9.16 -18.57 -13.23
C LEU A 226 8.24 -19.43 -12.36
N GLU A 227 7.06 -18.97 -12.02
CA GLU A 227 6.10 -19.72 -11.20
C GLU A 227 5.58 -20.98 -11.90
N LYS A 228 5.51 -20.98 -13.25
CA LYS A 228 5.14 -22.16 -14.05
C LYS A 228 6.24 -23.23 -14.02
N GLU A 229 7.51 -22.82 -14.13
CA GLU A 229 8.67 -23.73 -14.13
C GLU A 229 9.03 -24.19 -12.71
N PHE A 230 8.91 -23.32 -11.73
CA PHE A 230 9.27 -23.53 -10.34
C PHE A 230 8.09 -23.17 -9.42
N PRO A 231 7.19 -24.12 -9.13
CA PRO A 231 6.05 -23.88 -8.24
C PRO A 231 6.50 -23.31 -6.88
N ASN A 232 5.85 -22.28 -6.42
CA ASN A 232 6.19 -21.48 -5.23
C ASN A 232 7.43 -20.55 -5.38
N ALA A 233 7.94 -20.31 -6.60
CA ALA A 233 9.09 -19.44 -6.82
C ALA A 233 8.87 -18.05 -6.20
N GLN A 234 7.69 -17.47 -6.40
CA GLN A 234 7.35 -16.15 -5.87
C GLN A 234 7.36 -16.13 -4.33
N ASN A 235 6.81 -17.13 -3.70
CA ASN A 235 6.84 -17.25 -2.24
C ASN A 235 8.27 -17.44 -1.72
N ASN A 236 9.06 -18.29 -2.37
CA ASN A 236 10.45 -18.53 -1.99
C ASN A 236 11.32 -17.28 -2.15
N LEU A 237 11.17 -16.53 -3.24
CA LEU A 237 11.84 -15.23 -3.45
C LEU A 237 11.46 -14.20 -2.37
N SER A 238 10.18 -14.14 -2.01
CA SER A 238 9.73 -13.29 -0.92
C SER A 238 10.36 -13.66 0.41
N LEU A 239 10.31 -14.93 0.80
CA LEU A 239 10.90 -15.41 2.05
C LEU A 239 12.42 -15.20 2.09
N ALA A 240 13.12 -15.45 0.98
CA ALA A 240 14.55 -15.19 0.87
C ALA A 240 14.86 -13.71 1.08
N SER A 241 14.07 -12.81 0.44
CA SER A 241 14.27 -11.37 0.58
C SER A 241 14.05 -10.85 2.01
N LEU A 242 13.09 -11.42 2.74
CA LEU A 242 12.83 -11.08 4.13
C LEU A 242 13.90 -11.62 5.08
N ARG A 243 14.43 -12.83 4.78
CA ARG A 243 15.46 -13.48 5.61
C ARG A 243 16.84 -12.84 5.45
N TYR A 244 17.24 -12.59 4.21
CA TYR A 244 18.60 -12.12 3.92
C TYR A 244 18.70 -10.60 3.78
N GLY A 245 17.57 -9.93 3.67
CA GLY A 245 17.44 -8.47 3.70
C GLY A 245 18.19 -7.74 2.60
N SER A 246 18.12 -6.43 2.62
CA SER A 246 18.96 -5.56 1.79
C SER A 246 19.89 -4.77 2.69
N LYS A 247 21.19 -5.00 2.62
CA LYS A 247 22.18 -4.20 3.35
C LYS A 247 22.13 -2.70 2.97
N LYS A 248 21.71 -2.38 1.74
CA LYS A 248 21.58 -0.99 1.26
C LYS A 248 20.39 -0.21 1.81
N ALA A 249 19.40 -0.88 2.36
CA ALA A 249 18.23 -0.19 2.91
C ALA A 249 18.35 0.05 4.43
N MET A 250 19.47 -0.33 5.01
CA MET A 250 19.78 -0.14 6.43
C MET A 250 20.82 0.96 6.69
N ASN A 251 21.36 1.59 5.63
CA ASN A 251 22.27 2.74 5.71
C ASN A 251 21.54 4.03 5.33
#